data_9225fa0a8985e46449a8c716173c44e5
#
_entry.id   9225fa0a8985e46449a8c716173c44e5
#
_cell.length_a   1.000
_cell.length_b   1.000
_cell.length_c   1.000
_cell.angle_alpha   90.00
_cell.angle_beta   90.00
_cell.angle_gamma   90.00
#
_symmetry.space_group_name_H-M   'P 1'
#
loop_
_entity.id
_entity.type
_entity.pdbx_description
1 polymer ?
#
loop_
_entity_poly.entity_id
_entity_poly.type
_entity_poly.pdbx_seq_one_letter_code
_entity_poly.pdbx_strand_id
1 'polypeptide(L)'
;LLALDQIVNTAAALRHMSGGQFSVPLVLRMATGAGRQLAAQHSHSLENWYAHIPGIRVLAPATIADARGMLGPALADPDPVAIFEHAQLYNMEGELPENWRCDIATAAVRREGTDISLITYGGSLPKTLAAAEQLAAEGITAEVIDLRVLRPLDTGTLAASIRKTHKAVVVDEGWRSGSLAAEVMAR
;
A
#
# COMPACT_ATOMS: atom_id res chain seq x y z
N LEU A 1 15.33 9.76 -7.10
CA LEU A 1 15.54 10.71 -5.97
C LEU A 1 15.92 12.13 -6.43
N LEU A 2 16.50 12.34 -7.63
CA LEU A 2 16.88 13.68 -8.12
C LEU A 2 15.69 14.65 -8.21
N ALA A 3 14.49 14.15 -8.51
CA ALA A 3 13.27 14.95 -8.59
C ALA A 3 12.54 15.09 -7.24
N LEU A 4 13.10 14.59 -6.13
CA LEU A 4 12.39 14.53 -4.85
C LEU A 4 11.95 15.91 -4.35
N ASP A 5 12.78 16.94 -4.52
CA ASP A 5 12.44 18.31 -4.16
C ASP A 5 11.20 18.80 -4.92
N GLN A 6 11.12 18.56 -6.23
CA GLN A 6 9.96 18.95 -7.04
C GLN A 6 8.68 18.20 -6.65
N ILE A 7 8.81 16.96 -6.20
CA ILE A 7 7.68 16.19 -5.73
C ILE A 7 7.19 16.69 -4.37
N VAL A 8 8.12 16.88 -3.42
CA VAL A 8 7.81 17.25 -2.03
C VAL A 8 7.42 18.72 -1.88
N ASN A 9 8.26 19.61 -2.37
CA ASN A 9 8.10 21.05 -2.15
C ASN A 9 7.23 21.74 -3.20
N THR A 10 7.14 21.18 -4.40
CA THR A 10 6.31 21.78 -5.46
C THR A 10 4.99 21.01 -5.60
N ALA A 11 5.02 19.79 -6.10
CA ALA A 11 3.79 19.07 -6.47
C ALA A 11 2.88 18.82 -5.26
N ALA A 12 3.42 18.32 -4.15
CA ALA A 12 2.64 18.01 -2.95
C ALA A 12 2.05 19.25 -2.27
N ALA A 13 2.76 20.38 -2.30
CA ALA A 13 2.38 21.58 -1.56
C ALA A 13 1.51 22.55 -2.35
N LEU A 14 1.54 22.50 -3.69
CA LEU A 14 0.99 23.56 -4.55
C LEU A 14 -0.52 23.79 -4.33
N ARG A 15 -1.32 22.75 -4.20
CA ARG A 15 -2.76 22.88 -3.97
C ARG A 15 -3.05 23.58 -2.64
N HIS A 16 -2.35 23.19 -1.58
CA HIS A 16 -2.48 23.83 -0.27
C HIS A 16 -2.03 25.29 -0.31
N MET A 17 -0.86 25.56 -0.88
CA MET A 17 -0.30 26.91 -0.98
C MET A 17 -1.15 27.87 -1.83
N SER A 18 -1.82 27.35 -2.85
CA SER A 18 -2.71 28.15 -3.69
C SER A 18 -4.14 28.28 -3.12
N GLY A 19 -4.42 27.77 -1.93
CA GLY A 19 -5.78 27.76 -1.38
C GLY A 19 -6.76 26.94 -2.21
N GLY A 20 -6.28 25.88 -2.88
CA GLY A 20 -7.08 25.00 -3.71
C GLY A 20 -7.29 25.46 -5.16
N GLN A 21 -6.68 26.60 -5.56
CA GLN A 21 -6.86 27.16 -6.91
C GLN A 21 -6.15 26.34 -7.99
N PHE A 22 -5.04 25.68 -7.64
CA PHE A 22 -4.28 24.84 -8.57
C PHE A 22 -4.29 23.38 -8.11
N SER A 23 -4.43 22.46 -9.05
CA SER A 23 -4.27 21.02 -8.87
C SER A 23 -3.01 20.53 -9.58
N VAL A 24 -2.50 19.39 -9.15
CA VAL A 24 -1.33 18.74 -9.76
C VAL A 24 -1.66 17.29 -10.03
N PRO A 25 -2.43 16.97 -11.09
CA PRO A 25 -2.83 15.61 -11.44
C PRO A 25 -1.62 14.85 -12.01
N LEU A 26 -0.74 14.40 -11.15
CA LEU A 26 0.51 13.72 -11.50
C LEU A 26 0.52 12.30 -10.92
N VAL A 27 0.75 11.30 -11.76
CA VAL A 27 0.97 9.92 -11.30
C VAL A 27 2.45 9.57 -11.43
N LEU A 28 3.04 9.17 -10.32
CA LEU A 28 4.42 8.70 -10.21
C LEU A 28 4.41 7.18 -10.00
N ARG A 29 4.91 6.42 -10.96
CA ARG A 29 5.07 4.96 -10.83
C ARG A 29 6.52 4.64 -10.49
N MET A 30 6.74 3.89 -9.43
CA MET A 30 8.06 3.59 -8.91
C MET A 30 8.17 2.11 -8.53
N ALA A 31 9.25 1.48 -8.97
CA ALA A 31 9.58 0.13 -8.52
C ALA A 31 10.07 0.18 -7.06
N THR A 32 9.66 -0.82 -6.27
CA THR A 32 10.04 -0.98 -4.86
C THR A 32 10.35 -2.45 -4.54
N GLY A 33 10.86 -2.69 -3.35
CA GLY A 33 11.02 -4.01 -2.77
C GLY A 33 12.32 -4.72 -3.14
N ALA A 34 12.64 -5.72 -2.32
CA ALA A 34 13.82 -6.56 -2.44
C ALA A 34 13.51 -7.90 -3.14
N GLY A 35 14.51 -8.79 -3.23
CA GLY A 35 14.32 -10.18 -3.63
C GLY A 35 14.67 -10.51 -5.08
N ARG A 36 15.14 -9.52 -5.88
CA ARG A 36 15.66 -9.75 -7.24
C ARG A 36 17.18 -9.87 -7.31
N GLN A 37 17.88 -9.84 -6.19
CA GLN A 37 19.35 -9.94 -6.10
C GLN A 37 20.10 -8.86 -6.92
N LEU A 38 19.54 -7.65 -6.97
CA LEU A 38 20.07 -6.52 -7.74
C LEU A 38 20.90 -5.54 -6.87
N ALA A 39 21.42 -6.01 -5.75
CA ALA A 39 22.17 -5.26 -4.75
C ALA A 39 21.34 -4.16 -4.02
N ALA A 40 21.98 -3.42 -3.12
CA ALA A 40 21.30 -2.51 -2.21
C ALA A 40 20.53 -1.38 -2.90
N GLN A 41 21.11 -0.81 -3.98
CA GLN A 41 20.48 0.33 -4.69
C GLN A 41 19.14 -0.02 -5.34
N HIS A 42 18.85 -1.30 -5.59
CA HIS A 42 17.61 -1.78 -6.22
C HIS A 42 16.75 -2.62 -5.27
N SER A 43 16.93 -2.47 -3.97
CA SER A 43 16.23 -3.24 -2.92
C SER A 43 15.67 -2.34 -1.84
N HIS A 44 15.33 -1.10 -2.18
CA HIS A 44 14.77 -0.13 -1.26
C HIS A 44 13.24 -0.26 -1.15
N SER A 45 12.71 0.04 0.04
CA SER A 45 11.31 0.24 0.34
C SER A 45 11.13 1.70 0.75
N LEU A 46 10.88 2.58 -0.24
CA LEU A 46 10.83 4.04 -0.04
C LEU A 46 9.41 4.59 0.04
N GLU A 47 8.39 3.76 -0.01
CA GLU A 47 6.98 4.16 0.07
C GLU A 47 6.69 4.96 1.35
N ASN A 48 7.38 4.69 2.45
CA ASN A 48 7.24 5.42 3.70
C ASN A 48 7.69 6.88 3.61
N TRP A 49 8.72 7.17 2.84
CA TRP A 49 9.16 8.55 2.63
C TRP A 49 8.06 9.39 1.99
N TYR A 50 7.37 8.82 1.01
CA TYR A 50 6.26 9.48 0.33
C TYR A 50 4.99 9.49 1.18
N ALA A 51 4.72 8.41 1.92
CA ALA A 51 3.59 8.36 2.85
C ALA A 51 3.72 9.36 4.01
N HIS A 52 4.93 9.80 4.37
CA HIS A 52 5.17 10.87 5.34
C HIS A 52 4.71 12.25 4.84
N ILE A 53 4.70 12.49 3.51
CA ILE A 53 4.52 13.80 2.92
C ILE A 53 3.02 14.11 2.74
N PRO A 54 2.48 15.21 3.35
CA PRO A 54 1.12 15.66 3.07
C PRO A 54 0.95 16.09 1.61
N GLY A 55 -0.26 15.88 1.06
CA GLY A 55 -0.60 16.28 -0.31
C GLY A 55 -0.25 15.25 -1.39
N ILE A 56 0.30 14.10 -1.02
CA ILE A 56 0.54 12.97 -1.94
C ILE A 56 -0.30 11.78 -1.48
N ARG A 57 -1.02 11.16 -2.40
CA ARG A 57 -1.60 9.84 -2.18
C ARG A 57 -0.56 8.78 -2.48
N VAL A 58 -0.47 7.73 -1.66
CA VAL A 58 0.50 6.64 -1.85
C VAL A 58 -0.24 5.31 -1.94
N LEU A 59 0.00 4.60 -3.03
CA LEU A 59 -0.60 3.31 -3.35
C LEU A 59 0.48 2.23 -3.47
N ALA A 60 0.15 1.02 -3.06
CA ALA A 60 1.00 -0.16 -3.19
C ALA A 60 0.17 -1.37 -3.64
N PRO A 61 -0.16 -1.49 -4.94
CA PRO A 61 -0.94 -2.61 -5.45
C PRO A 61 -0.21 -3.93 -5.20
N ALA A 62 -0.94 -4.93 -4.68
CA ALA A 62 -0.41 -6.26 -4.39
C ALA A 62 -1.09 -7.37 -5.19
N THR A 63 -2.15 -7.06 -5.92
CA THR A 63 -2.88 -8.00 -6.77
C THR A 63 -2.94 -7.50 -8.22
N ILE A 64 -3.18 -8.41 -9.16
CA ILE A 64 -3.40 -8.06 -10.57
C ILE A 64 -4.59 -7.10 -10.72
N ALA A 65 -5.64 -7.33 -9.94
CA ALA A 65 -6.82 -6.50 -9.90
C ALA A 65 -6.51 -5.05 -9.48
N ASP A 66 -5.72 -4.85 -8.42
CA ASP A 66 -5.31 -3.52 -7.97
C ASP A 66 -4.34 -2.86 -8.95
N ALA A 67 -3.35 -3.61 -9.45
CA ALA A 67 -2.38 -3.10 -10.43
C ALA A 67 -3.07 -2.57 -11.71
N ARG A 68 -4.12 -3.26 -12.17
CA ARG A 68 -4.94 -2.84 -13.31
C ARG A 68 -5.93 -1.75 -12.94
N GLY A 69 -6.57 -1.86 -11.78
CA GLY A 69 -7.72 -1.04 -11.39
C GLY A 69 -7.37 0.33 -10.82
N MET A 70 -6.23 0.47 -10.13
CA MET A 70 -5.86 1.71 -9.43
C MET A 70 -5.38 2.83 -10.37
N LEU A 71 -4.84 2.51 -11.54
CA LEU A 71 -4.25 3.52 -12.43
C LEU A 71 -5.29 4.52 -12.93
N GLY A 72 -6.49 4.07 -13.31
CA GLY A 72 -7.55 4.96 -13.79
C GLY A 72 -7.97 6.00 -12.73
N PRO A 73 -8.37 5.59 -11.53
CA PRO A 73 -8.65 6.51 -10.42
C PRO A 73 -7.46 7.40 -10.04
N ALA A 74 -6.23 6.90 -10.10
CA ALA A 74 -5.04 7.69 -9.83
C ALA A 74 -4.82 8.82 -10.85
N LEU A 75 -5.09 8.55 -12.14
CA LEU A 75 -5.02 9.56 -13.18
C LEU A 75 -6.13 10.62 -13.10
N ALA A 76 -7.26 10.27 -12.46
CA ALA A 76 -8.38 11.17 -12.23
C ALA A 76 -8.26 11.97 -10.92
N ASP A 77 -7.31 11.63 -10.04
CA ASP A 77 -7.10 12.36 -8.78
C ASP A 77 -6.51 13.76 -9.08
N PRO A 78 -7.07 14.83 -8.52
CA PRO A 78 -6.55 16.19 -8.70
C PRO A 78 -5.20 16.43 -8.00
N ASP A 79 -4.82 15.55 -7.07
CA ASP A 79 -3.58 15.64 -6.31
C ASP A 79 -2.56 14.59 -6.78
N PRO A 80 -1.26 14.76 -6.49
CA PRO A 80 -0.24 13.80 -6.87
C PRO A 80 -0.48 12.41 -6.26
N VAL A 81 -0.33 11.38 -7.07
CA VAL A 81 -0.43 9.97 -6.66
C VAL A 81 0.89 9.25 -6.93
N ALA A 82 1.48 8.65 -5.91
CA ALA A 82 2.63 7.78 -6.02
C ALA A 82 2.18 6.31 -5.96
N ILE A 83 2.53 5.52 -6.96
CA ILE A 83 2.23 4.08 -7.02
C ILE A 83 3.54 3.32 -6.89
N PHE A 84 3.70 2.58 -5.79
CA PHE A 84 4.86 1.72 -5.54
C PHE A 84 4.55 0.30 -5.98
N GLU A 85 5.24 -0.16 -7.01
CA GLU A 85 5.05 -1.46 -7.63
C GLU A 85 6.17 -2.40 -7.19
N HIS A 86 5.81 -3.44 -6.45
CA HIS A 86 6.80 -4.39 -5.95
C HIS A 86 7.36 -5.26 -7.06
N ALA A 87 8.67 -5.26 -7.23
CA ALA A 87 9.35 -5.89 -8.37
C ALA A 87 9.09 -7.40 -8.49
N GLN A 88 8.90 -8.12 -7.39
CA GLN A 88 8.57 -9.55 -7.43
C GLN A 88 7.18 -9.85 -7.99
N LEU A 89 6.26 -8.88 -7.95
CA LEU A 89 4.88 -9.07 -8.41
C LEU A 89 4.71 -8.86 -9.93
N TYR A 90 5.73 -8.34 -10.63
CA TYR A 90 5.62 -8.08 -12.07
C TYR A 90 5.36 -9.32 -12.94
N ASN A 91 5.72 -10.49 -12.45
CA ASN A 91 5.52 -11.74 -13.18
C ASN A 91 4.24 -12.49 -12.77
N MET A 92 3.38 -11.87 -11.96
CA MET A 92 2.08 -12.47 -11.63
C MET A 92 1.18 -12.44 -12.85
N GLU A 93 0.57 -13.59 -13.13
CA GLU A 93 -0.43 -13.75 -14.17
C GLU A 93 -1.79 -14.12 -13.56
N GLY A 94 -2.87 -13.72 -14.20
CA GLY A 94 -4.21 -14.04 -13.75
C GLY A 94 -5.28 -13.34 -14.57
N GLU A 95 -6.50 -13.80 -14.41
CA GLU A 95 -7.68 -13.26 -15.08
C GLU A 95 -8.26 -12.08 -14.33
N LEU A 96 -8.81 -11.13 -15.05
CA LEU A 96 -9.55 -10.00 -14.49
C LEU A 96 -10.95 -9.93 -15.11
N PRO A 97 -11.98 -9.61 -14.32
CA PRO A 97 -13.28 -9.27 -14.87
C PRO A 97 -13.17 -8.07 -15.83
N GLU A 98 -13.88 -8.09 -16.96
CA GLU A 98 -13.83 -7.02 -17.98
C GLU A 98 -14.09 -5.62 -17.40
N ASN A 99 -14.99 -5.50 -16.42
CA ASN A 99 -15.41 -4.25 -15.82
C ASN A 99 -14.82 -4.01 -14.43
N TRP A 100 -13.64 -4.56 -14.15
CA TRP A 100 -12.99 -4.38 -12.86
C TRP A 100 -12.75 -2.89 -12.56
N ARG A 101 -13.21 -2.46 -11.40
CA ARG A 101 -12.97 -1.13 -10.84
C ARG A 101 -12.32 -1.30 -9.47
N CYS A 102 -11.45 -0.39 -9.12
CA CYS A 102 -10.77 -0.34 -7.84
C CYS A 102 -10.83 1.08 -7.31
N ASP A 103 -11.14 1.24 -6.03
CA ASP A 103 -10.95 2.52 -5.37
C ASP A 103 -9.48 2.72 -4.96
N ILE A 104 -9.13 3.95 -4.66
CA ILE A 104 -7.81 4.33 -4.15
C ILE A 104 -7.91 4.99 -2.77
N ALA A 105 -8.89 4.60 -1.98
CA ALA A 105 -9.20 5.20 -0.69
C ALA A 105 -9.19 4.21 0.47
N THR A 106 -9.50 2.93 0.21
CA THR A 106 -9.73 1.93 1.26
C THR A 106 -8.73 0.78 1.21
N ALA A 107 -8.46 0.19 2.37
CA ALA A 107 -7.79 -1.12 2.48
C ALA A 107 -8.74 -2.23 1.99
N ALA A 108 -8.19 -3.43 1.76
CA ALA A 108 -9.00 -4.58 1.35
C ALA A 108 -8.82 -5.75 2.32
N VAL A 109 -9.93 -6.34 2.76
CA VAL A 109 -9.92 -7.63 3.43
C VAL A 109 -9.74 -8.70 2.35
N ARG A 110 -8.58 -9.37 2.34
CA ARG A 110 -8.25 -10.42 1.37
C ARG A 110 -8.64 -11.81 1.85
N ARG A 111 -8.77 -11.96 3.14
CA ARG A 111 -9.23 -13.18 3.80
C ARG A 111 -9.96 -12.81 5.07
N GLU A 112 -11.13 -13.39 5.29
CA GLU A 112 -11.85 -13.24 6.55
C GLU A 112 -11.26 -14.15 7.63
N GLY A 113 -11.29 -13.68 8.87
CA GLY A 113 -10.85 -14.41 10.05
C GLY A 113 -11.31 -13.74 11.33
N THR A 114 -11.20 -14.44 12.47
CA THR A 114 -11.70 -13.97 13.77
C THR A 114 -10.69 -14.05 14.91
N ASP A 115 -9.55 -14.73 14.72
CA ASP A 115 -8.62 -15.01 15.83
C ASP A 115 -7.45 -14.01 15.86
N ILE A 116 -7.03 -13.52 14.68
CA ILE A 116 -5.90 -12.60 14.54
C ILE A 116 -6.02 -11.80 13.24
N SER A 117 -5.62 -10.52 13.26
CA SER A 117 -5.46 -9.70 12.06
C SER A 117 -4.01 -9.72 11.59
N LEU A 118 -3.78 -10.08 10.33
CA LEU A 118 -2.49 -9.98 9.65
C LEU A 118 -2.57 -8.78 8.70
N ILE A 119 -1.85 -7.71 9.02
CA ILE A 119 -1.89 -6.43 8.29
C ILE A 119 -0.64 -6.33 7.43
N THR A 120 -0.81 -6.10 6.13
CA THR A 120 0.31 -6.11 5.19
C THR A 120 0.04 -5.21 3.97
N TYR A 121 1.01 -5.12 3.06
CA TYR A 121 0.86 -4.48 1.75
C TYR A 121 1.92 -4.97 0.74
N GLY A 122 1.72 -4.65 -0.53
CA GLY A 122 2.71 -4.87 -1.59
C GLY A 122 3.20 -6.31 -1.67
N GLY A 123 4.52 -6.48 -1.78
CA GLY A 123 5.17 -7.79 -1.95
C GLY A 123 5.03 -8.75 -0.77
N SER A 124 4.63 -8.26 0.40
CA SER A 124 4.41 -9.10 1.57
C SER A 124 3.03 -9.80 1.56
N LEU A 125 2.07 -9.35 0.74
CA LEU A 125 0.73 -9.94 0.70
C LEU A 125 0.70 -11.43 0.37
N PRO A 126 1.37 -11.94 -0.69
CA PRO A 126 1.34 -13.38 -0.98
C PRO A 126 1.89 -14.25 0.15
N LYS A 127 2.95 -13.77 0.83
CA LYS A 127 3.55 -14.47 1.98
C LYS A 127 2.60 -14.49 3.17
N THR A 128 1.90 -13.38 3.41
CA THR A 128 0.92 -13.25 4.51
C THR A 128 -0.29 -14.14 4.27
N LEU A 129 -0.77 -14.25 3.03
CA LEU A 129 -1.85 -15.17 2.67
C LEU A 129 -1.44 -16.64 2.88
N ALA A 130 -0.23 -17.02 2.44
CA ALA A 130 0.29 -18.36 2.68
C ALA A 130 0.45 -18.67 4.18
N ALA A 131 0.89 -17.72 4.99
CA ALA A 131 0.96 -17.86 6.44
C ALA A 131 -0.45 -18.03 7.07
N ALA A 132 -1.45 -17.30 6.59
CA ALA A 132 -2.83 -17.43 7.05
C ALA A 132 -3.41 -18.81 6.74
N GLU A 133 -3.03 -19.44 5.62
CA GLU A 133 -3.42 -20.82 5.29
C GLU A 133 -2.77 -21.83 6.23
N GLN A 134 -1.49 -21.65 6.58
CA GLN A 134 -0.80 -22.49 7.56
C GLN A 134 -1.45 -22.38 8.95
N LEU A 135 -1.76 -21.16 9.39
CA LEU A 135 -2.47 -20.93 10.66
C LEU A 135 -3.84 -21.63 10.67
N ALA A 136 -4.56 -21.61 9.54
CA ALA A 136 -5.86 -22.30 9.44
C ALA A 136 -5.73 -23.81 9.60
N ALA A 137 -4.65 -24.43 9.12
CA ALA A 137 -4.37 -25.85 9.35
C ALA A 137 -4.11 -26.17 10.84
N GLU A 138 -3.72 -25.17 11.63
CA GLU A 138 -3.56 -25.26 13.08
C GLU A 138 -4.83 -24.84 13.86
N GLY A 139 -5.92 -24.53 13.16
CA GLY A 139 -7.20 -24.12 13.76
C GLY A 139 -7.29 -22.64 14.11
N ILE A 140 -6.38 -21.80 13.59
CA ILE A 140 -6.36 -20.36 13.82
C ILE A 140 -6.86 -19.63 12.57
N THR A 141 -7.95 -18.88 12.68
CA THR A 141 -8.54 -18.14 11.56
C THR A 141 -7.99 -16.71 11.50
N ALA A 142 -7.07 -16.46 10.57
CA ALA A 142 -6.46 -15.15 10.38
C ALA A 142 -7.24 -14.31 9.37
N GLU A 143 -7.57 -13.06 9.76
CA GLU A 143 -8.02 -12.04 8.83
C GLU A 143 -6.81 -11.36 8.19
N VAL A 144 -6.76 -11.31 6.85
CA VAL A 144 -5.67 -10.67 6.13
C VAL A 144 -6.15 -9.34 5.56
N ILE A 145 -5.55 -8.25 6.04
CA ILE A 145 -5.78 -6.88 5.57
C ILE A 145 -4.63 -6.47 4.67
N ASP A 146 -4.96 -6.18 3.42
CA ASP A 146 -4.06 -5.54 2.46
C ASP A 146 -4.31 -4.03 2.50
N LEU A 147 -3.34 -3.28 3.00
CA LEU A 147 -3.45 -1.83 3.10
C LEU A 147 -3.64 -1.17 1.74
N ARG A 148 -2.98 -1.65 0.73
CA ARG A 148 -2.93 -1.18 -0.67
C ARG A 148 -2.96 0.34 -0.89
N VAL A 149 -3.58 1.10 0.02
CA VAL A 149 -3.53 2.56 0.11
C VAL A 149 -2.77 2.93 1.38
N LEU A 150 -1.55 3.43 1.23
CA LEU A 150 -0.66 3.72 2.35
C LEU A 150 -0.85 5.15 2.89
N ARG A 151 -1.32 6.05 2.01
CA ARG A 151 -1.71 7.40 2.38
C ARG A 151 -2.88 7.88 1.50
N PRO A 152 -3.98 8.36 2.09
CA PRO A 152 -4.31 8.29 3.52
C PRO A 152 -4.49 6.85 3.98
N LEU A 153 -4.04 6.53 5.20
CA LEU A 153 -4.23 5.20 5.78
C LEU A 153 -5.69 4.98 6.16
N ASP A 154 -6.28 3.86 5.73
CA ASP A 154 -7.64 3.46 6.10
C ASP A 154 -7.69 2.91 7.53
N THR A 155 -7.72 3.81 8.50
CA THR A 155 -7.82 3.45 9.91
C THR A 155 -9.17 2.84 10.28
N GLY A 156 -10.21 3.06 9.46
CA GLY A 156 -11.54 2.48 9.66
C GLY A 156 -11.53 0.96 9.51
N THR A 157 -11.00 0.46 8.39
CA THR A 157 -10.85 -0.97 8.14
C THR A 157 -9.93 -1.63 9.17
N LEU A 158 -8.82 -0.99 9.52
CA LEU A 158 -7.90 -1.50 10.55
C LEU A 158 -8.59 -1.63 11.91
N ALA A 159 -9.27 -0.59 12.35
CA ALA A 159 -9.97 -0.59 13.63
C ALA A 159 -11.10 -1.63 13.68
N ALA A 160 -11.84 -1.82 12.58
CA ALA A 160 -12.89 -2.84 12.49
C ALA A 160 -12.31 -4.26 12.63
N SER A 161 -11.21 -4.55 11.95
CA SER A 161 -10.52 -5.83 12.03
C SER A 161 -10.00 -6.10 13.46
N ILE A 162 -9.27 -5.14 14.04
CA ILE A 162 -8.67 -5.30 15.37
C ILE A 162 -9.75 -5.45 16.46
N ARG A 163 -10.88 -4.73 16.35
CA ARG A 163 -12.01 -4.93 17.28
C ARG A 163 -12.62 -6.32 17.21
N LYS A 164 -12.58 -6.96 16.03
CA LYS A 164 -13.05 -8.33 15.81
C LYS A 164 -12.08 -9.36 16.37
N THR A 165 -10.80 -9.23 16.08
CA THR A 165 -9.80 -10.24 16.36
C THR A 165 -9.05 -10.05 17.68
N HIS A 166 -8.99 -8.84 18.20
CA HIS A 166 -8.26 -8.41 19.41
C HIS A 166 -6.76 -8.68 19.41
N LYS A 167 -6.21 -9.11 18.28
CA LYS A 167 -4.78 -9.39 18.08
C LYS A 167 -4.38 -8.95 16.68
N ALA A 168 -3.21 -8.34 16.56
CA ALA A 168 -2.69 -7.94 15.26
C ALA A 168 -1.20 -8.24 15.12
N VAL A 169 -0.81 -8.64 13.91
CA VAL A 169 0.58 -8.71 13.46
C VAL A 169 0.69 -7.88 12.20
N VAL A 170 1.67 -6.98 12.16
CA VAL A 170 1.98 -6.20 10.97
C VAL A 170 3.15 -6.84 10.24
N VAL A 171 2.97 -7.15 8.97
CA VAL A 171 3.97 -7.79 8.10
C VAL A 171 4.43 -6.77 7.07
N ASP A 172 5.66 -6.30 7.21
CA ASP A 172 6.27 -5.24 6.40
C ASP A 172 7.70 -5.65 6.06
N GLU A 173 8.13 -5.45 4.83
CA GLU A 173 9.52 -5.69 4.40
C GLU A 173 10.41 -4.44 4.50
N GLY A 174 9.83 -3.30 4.83
CA GLY A 174 10.55 -2.05 5.05
C GLY A 174 11.47 -2.09 6.26
N TRP A 175 12.36 -1.12 6.33
CA TRP A 175 13.23 -0.98 7.51
C TRP A 175 12.39 -0.68 8.75
N ARG A 176 12.74 -1.29 9.88
CA ARG A 176 12.01 -1.13 11.13
C ARG A 176 11.88 0.35 11.58
N SER A 177 12.95 1.13 11.41
CA SER A 177 12.93 2.55 11.75
C SER A 177 12.18 3.35 10.69
N GLY A 178 11.09 4.02 11.08
CA GLY A 178 10.28 4.83 10.18
C GLY A 178 9.46 4.02 9.16
N SER A 179 9.22 2.73 9.43
CA SER A 179 8.38 1.90 8.56
C SER A 179 6.91 2.29 8.64
N LEU A 180 6.13 1.88 7.64
CA LEU A 180 4.68 1.98 7.69
C LEU A 180 4.11 1.10 8.83
N ALA A 181 4.76 -0.03 9.13
CA ALA A 181 4.41 -0.85 10.29
C ALA A 181 4.45 -0.05 11.59
N ALA A 182 5.43 0.83 11.79
CA ALA A 182 5.52 1.69 12.97
C ALA A 182 4.33 2.65 13.06
N GLU A 183 3.88 3.22 11.94
CA GLU A 183 2.68 4.08 11.88
C GLU A 183 1.40 3.30 12.18
N VAL A 184 1.25 2.09 11.62
CA VAL A 184 0.10 1.21 11.89
C VAL A 184 0.04 0.83 13.37
N MET A 185 1.17 0.52 13.99
CA MET A 185 1.23 0.17 15.42
C MET A 185 0.98 1.36 16.35
N ALA A 186 1.20 2.59 15.88
CA ALA A 186 0.95 3.81 16.66
C ALA A 186 -0.52 4.27 16.62
N ARG A 187 -1.32 3.72 15.71
CA ARG A 187 -2.76 4.06 15.51
C ARG A 187 -3.66 3.17 16.34
#